data_6e6e5f22d3c290f12db27e57c82aae70
#
_entry.id   6e6e5f22d3c290f12db27e57c82aae70
#
_cell.length_a   1.000
_cell.length_b   1.000
_cell.length_c   1.000
_cell.angle_alpha   90.00
_cell.angle_beta   90.00
_cell.angle_gamma   90.00
#
_symmetry.space_group_name_H-M   'P 1'
#
loop_
_entity.id
_entity.type
_entity.pdbx_description
1 polymer ?
#
loop_
_entity_poly.entity_id
_entity_poly.type
_entity_poly.pdbx_seq_one_letter_code
_entity_poly.pdbx_strand_id
1 'polypeptide(L)'
;MTGVEQVFGQTRQRLMPAGSWDWHVPTPFSQGWKVGSLVFVGGQLSADEHGNVVGADDIEVQTRNVFEAITRVLEEGGATWRDVVKLNTYYVCNETGDAVQEFWEKMTRIRLEYLPMPGPVGTAVRVAGLMYDGFLIEAEAIAVVGSGEAVQLS
;
A
#
# COMPACT_ATOMS: atom_id res chain seq x y z
N MET A 1 7.81 21.44 21.09
CA MET A 1 8.96 21.60 20.16
C MET A 1 8.67 20.85 18.89
N THR A 2 8.26 21.55 17.87
CA THR A 2 8.12 21.01 16.53
C THR A 2 9.49 21.05 15.86
N GLY A 3 10.27 19.99 16.08
CA GLY A 3 11.52 19.81 15.35
C GLY A 3 11.20 19.41 13.91
N VAL A 4 11.01 20.40 13.04
CA VAL A 4 11.08 20.17 11.60
C VAL A 4 12.57 20.12 11.27
N GLU A 5 13.12 18.93 11.27
CA GLU A 5 14.50 18.72 10.84
C GLU A 5 14.52 18.81 9.31
N GLN A 6 15.06 19.89 8.78
CA GLN A 6 15.28 20.03 7.36
C GLN A 6 16.51 19.23 6.93
N VAL A 7 16.30 18.07 6.33
CA VAL A 7 17.36 17.32 5.65
C VAL A 7 17.38 17.75 4.19
N PHE A 8 18.45 18.39 3.74
CA PHE A 8 18.59 18.94 2.39
C PHE A 8 17.46 19.90 1.95
N GLY A 9 16.90 20.69 2.88
CA GLY A 9 15.80 21.60 2.59
C GLY A 9 14.43 20.96 2.42
N GLN A 10 14.30 19.67 2.68
CA GLN A 10 13.02 18.93 2.57
C GLN A 10 12.32 18.84 3.91
N THR A 11 11.00 19.04 3.91
CA THR A 11 10.13 18.79 5.08
C THR A 11 9.79 17.31 5.17
N ARG A 12 9.74 16.79 6.39
CA ARG A 12 9.29 15.42 6.67
C ARG A 12 7.98 15.45 7.46
N GLN A 13 6.95 14.79 6.95
CA GLN A 13 5.64 14.69 7.58
C GLN A 13 5.25 13.24 7.77
N ARG A 14 4.89 12.88 9.02
CA ARG A 14 4.33 11.57 9.34
C ARG A 14 2.89 11.48 8.86
N LEU A 15 2.53 10.36 8.24
CA LEU A 15 1.18 10.07 7.75
C LEU A 15 0.58 8.93 8.60
N MET A 16 -0.53 9.25 9.29
CA MET A 16 -1.29 8.32 10.15
C MET A 16 -2.77 8.61 9.95
N PRO A 17 -3.38 8.20 8.82
CA PRO A 17 -4.79 8.45 8.55
C PRO A 17 -5.70 7.89 9.64
N ALA A 18 -6.77 8.61 9.97
CA ALA A 18 -7.77 8.14 10.91
C ALA A 18 -8.37 6.80 10.47
N GLY A 19 -8.60 5.90 11.42
CA GLY A 19 -9.12 4.56 11.15
C GLY A 19 -8.10 3.56 10.63
N SER A 20 -6.82 3.96 10.51
CA SER A 20 -5.74 3.00 10.26
C SER A 20 -5.46 2.19 11.53
N TRP A 21 -5.04 0.94 11.32
CA TRP A 21 -4.59 0.10 12.42
C TRP A 21 -3.28 0.64 13.03
N ASP A 22 -3.07 0.35 14.32
CA ASP A 22 -1.82 0.63 15.02
C ASP A 22 -1.52 -0.54 15.95
N TRP A 23 -0.29 -0.58 16.45
CA TRP A 23 0.17 -1.63 17.34
C TRP A 23 -0.43 -1.51 18.74
N HIS A 24 -0.75 -2.66 19.39
CA HIS A 24 -1.24 -2.70 20.76
C HIS A 24 -0.21 -2.26 21.80
N VAL A 25 1.06 -2.36 21.45
CA VAL A 25 2.17 -1.90 22.27
C VAL A 25 2.88 -0.77 21.54
N PRO A 26 3.47 0.21 22.26
CA PRO A 26 4.23 1.28 21.63
C PRO A 26 5.31 0.71 20.71
N THR A 27 5.20 0.97 19.44
CA THR A 27 6.09 0.48 18.39
C THR A 27 6.49 1.66 17.50
N PRO A 28 7.79 1.82 17.18
CA PRO A 28 8.24 2.87 16.28
C PRO A 28 7.77 2.55 14.85
N PHE A 29 6.58 3.03 14.52
CA PHE A 29 5.85 2.71 13.31
C PHE A 29 5.12 3.92 12.74
N SER A 30 4.93 3.96 11.42
CA SER A 30 4.12 4.94 10.71
C SER A 30 3.46 4.28 9.51
N GLN A 31 2.23 4.68 9.20
CA GLN A 31 1.54 4.21 7.99
C GLN A 31 2.21 4.75 6.73
N GLY A 32 2.75 5.95 6.80
CA GLY A 32 3.54 6.52 5.72
C GLY A 32 4.35 7.74 6.15
N TRP A 33 5.19 8.18 5.25
CA TRP A 33 5.97 9.41 5.36
C TRP A 33 5.90 10.19 4.06
N LYS A 34 5.73 11.51 4.19
CA LYS A 34 5.97 12.44 3.08
C LYS A 34 7.29 13.15 3.30
N VAL A 35 8.15 13.15 2.26
CA VAL A 35 9.43 13.86 2.25
C VAL A 35 9.51 14.67 0.96
N GLY A 36 9.37 15.98 1.04
CA GLY A 36 9.24 16.81 -0.14
C GLY A 36 8.02 16.40 -0.98
N SER A 37 8.22 16.04 -2.23
CA SER A 37 7.18 15.51 -3.12
C SER A 37 7.01 13.99 -3.05
N LEU A 38 7.86 13.28 -2.31
CA LEU A 38 7.78 11.82 -2.18
C LEU A 38 6.83 11.42 -1.07
N VAL A 39 5.94 10.48 -1.36
CA VAL A 39 5.09 9.82 -0.37
C VAL A 39 5.46 8.34 -0.33
N PHE A 40 5.90 7.91 0.84
CA PHE A 40 6.21 6.52 1.14
C PHE A 40 5.05 5.92 1.91
N VAL A 41 4.39 4.93 1.33
CA VAL A 41 3.31 4.18 1.98
C VAL A 41 3.90 2.88 2.51
N GLY A 42 3.83 2.67 3.82
CA GLY A 42 4.24 1.43 4.46
C GLY A 42 3.35 0.26 4.07
N GLY A 43 3.77 -0.96 4.40
CA GLY A 43 2.98 -2.15 4.12
C GLY A 43 1.56 -2.05 4.68
N GLN A 44 0.57 -2.18 3.82
CA GLN A 44 -0.84 -2.16 4.17
C GLN A 44 -1.42 -3.56 4.12
N LEU A 45 -2.20 -3.89 5.13
CA LEU A 45 -2.89 -5.17 5.32
C LEU A 45 -4.40 -4.96 5.32
N SER A 46 -5.15 -6.03 5.09
CA SER A 46 -6.61 -6.02 5.25
C SER A 46 -6.99 -6.16 6.72
N ALA A 47 -6.75 -5.09 7.48
CA ALA A 47 -6.99 -5.02 8.92
C ALA A 47 -7.99 -3.93 9.27
N ASP A 48 -8.78 -4.17 10.32
CA ASP A 48 -9.57 -3.11 10.96
C ASP A 48 -8.69 -2.20 11.83
N GLU A 49 -9.27 -1.18 12.45
CA GLU A 49 -8.55 -0.24 13.32
C GLU A 49 -7.93 -0.90 14.57
N HIS A 50 -8.36 -2.11 14.91
CA HIS A 50 -7.83 -2.91 16.01
C HIS A 50 -6.79 -3.94 15.57
N GLY A 51 -6.45 -4.00 14.27
CA GLY A 51 -5.50 -4.94 13.71
C GLY A 51 -6.05 -6.33 13.44
N ASN A 52 -7.37 -6.52 13.52
CA ASN A 52 -7.99 -7.80 13.18
C ASN A 52 -8.10 -7.98 11.66
N VAL A 53 -7.94 -9.22 11.19
CA VAL A 53 -8.10 -9.56 9.79
C VAL A 53 -9.53 -9.30 9.33
N VAL A 54 -9.67 -8.59 8.21
CA VAL A 54 -10.95 -8.38 7.52
C VAL A 54 -10.95 -9.16 6.22
N GLY A 55 -12.00 -9.96 5.98
CA GLY A 55 -12.10 -10.79 4.77
C GLY A 55 -11.16 -12.00 4.80
N ALA A 56 -11.10 -12.73 5.94
CA ALA A 56 -10.36 -13.98 6.03
C ALA A 56 -10.77 -14.92 4.88
N ASP A 57 -9.78 -15.58 4.27
CA ASP A 57 -9.91 -16.50 3.14
C ASP A 57 -10.48 -15.88 1.83
N ASP A 58 -10.63 -14.55 1.76
CA ASP A 58 -11.13 -13.85 0.58
C ASP A 58 -10.10 -12.85 0.05
N ILE A 59 -9.38 -13.25 -0.99
CA ILE A 59 -8.32 -12.43 -1.60
C ILE A 59 -8.88 -11.15 -2.27
N GLU A 60 -10.08 -11.18 -2.81
CA GLU A 60 -10.66 -10.01 -3.47
C GLU A 60 -11.05 -8.95 -2.45
N VAL A 61 -11.69 -9.36 -1.34
CA VAL A 61 -12.02 -8.46 -0.22
C VAL A 61 -10.74 -7.89 0.39
N GLN A 62 -9.74 -8.72 0.66
CA GLN A 62 -8.48 -8.26 1.24
C GLN A 62 -7.72 -7.32 0.30
N THR A 63 -7.67 -7.62 -0.99
CA THR A 63 -7.01 -6.75 -1.96
C THR A 63 -7.68 -5.38 -1.99
N ARG A 64 -8.99 -5.31 -2.02
CA ARG A 64 -9.74 -4.04 -1.98
C ARG A 64 -9.43 -3.25 -0.71
N ASN A 65 -9.46 -3.89 0.46
CA ASN A 65 -9.15 -3.23 1.73
C ASN A 65 -7.72 -2.71 1.79
N VAL A 66 -6.75 -3.45 1.26
CA VAL A 66 -5.35 -3.01 1.17
C VAL A 66 -5.23 -1.78 0.27
N PHE A 67 -5.88 -1.76 -0.89
CA PHE A 67 -5.85 -0.61 -1.80
C PHE A 67 -6.57 0.60 -1.21
N GLU A 68 -7.68 0.42 -0.49
CA GLU A 68 -8.33 1.50 0.25
C GLU A 68 -7.43 2.05 1.38
N ALA A 69 -6.70 1.19 2.08
CA ALA A 69 -5.74 1.63 3.10
C ALA A 69 -4.60 2.45 2.48
N ILE A 70 -4.05 2.01 1.34
CA ILE A 70 -3.05 2.78 0.58
C ILE A 70 -3.64 4.12 0.14
N THR A 71 -4.88 4.14 -0.36
CA THR A 71 -5.56 5.36 -0.79
C THR A 71 -5.58 6.42 0.32
N ARG A 72 -5.95 6.02 1.55
CA ARG A 72 -5.98 6.96 2.69
C ARG A 72 -4.61 7.57 2.99
N VAL A 73 -3.54 6.79 2.92
CA VAL A 73 -2.18 7.29 3.15
C VAL A 73 -1.74 8.23 2.03
N LEU A 74 -2.03 7.87 0.77
CA LEU A 74 -1.73 8.72 -0.39
C LEU A 74 -2.44 10.07 -0.27
N GLU A 75 -3.73 10.08 0.01
CA GLU A 75 -4.55 11.29 0.15
C GLU A 75 -4.04 12.19 1.27
N GLU A 76 -3.69 11.65 2.43
CA GLU A 76 -3.11 12.44 3.53
C GLU A 76 -1.77 13.05 3.13
N GLY A 77 -0.99 12.37 2.29
CA GLY A 77 0.25 12.87 1.70
C GLY A 77 0.05 13.85 0.53
N GLY A 78 -1.19 14.03 0.07
CA GLY A 78 -1.51 14.89 -1.08
C GLY A 78 -1.25 14.22 -2.43
N ALA A 79 -1.15 12.90 -2.47
CA ALA A 79 -0.97 12.11 -3.68
C ALA A 79 -2.24 11.35 -4.08
N THR A 80 -2.25 10.88 -5.30
CA THR A 80 -3.28 10.00 -5.85
C THR A 80 -2.65 8.73 -6.43
N TRP A 81 -3.46 7.77 -6.82
CA TRP A 81 -2.99 6.57 -7.50
C TRP A 81 -2.26 6.86 -8.82
N ARG A 82 -2.55 7.99 -9.47
CA ARG A 82 -1.84 8.44 -10.68
C ARG A 82 -0.39 8.84 -10.41
N ASP A 83 -0.10 9.21 -9.16
CA ASP A 83 1.24 9.62 -8.71
C ASP A 83 2.10 8.45 -8.26
N VAL A 84 1.52 7.24 -8.13
CA VAL A 84 2.24 6.06 -7.69
C VAL A 84 3.23 5.61 -8.77
N VAL A 85 4.50 5.57 -8.41
CA VAL A 85 5.59 5.16 -9.31
C VAL A 85 6.13 3.78 -9.00
N LYS A 86 5.88 3.27 -7.79
CA LYS A 86 6.26 1.92 -7.37
C LYS A 86 5.19 1.30 -6.48
N LEU A 87 4.85 0.04 -6.74
CA LEU A 87 3.93 -0.75 -5.93
C LEU A 87 4.47 -2.17 -5.81
N ASN A 88 4.89 -2.56 -4.62
CA ASN A 88 5.29 -3.93 -4.30
C ASN A 88 4.14 -4.67 -3.63
N THR A 89 3.97 -5.92 -3.99
CA THR A 89 2.89 -6.78 -3.49
C THR A 89 3.47 -8.10 -2.99
N TYR A 90 3.10 -8.46 -1.78
CA TYR A 90 3.43 -9.72 -1.13
C TYR A 90 2.14 -10.48 -0.87
N TYR A 91 2.07 -11.75 -1.25
CA TYR A 91 0.82 -12.50 -1.09
C TYR A 91 1.06 -13.94 -0.68
N VAL A 92 0.11 -14.47 0.07
CA VAL A 92 0.07 -15.87 0.53
C VAL A 92 -0.91 -16.62 -0.36
N CYS A 93 -0.43 -17.63 -1.06
CA CYS A 93 -1.24 -18.50 -1.90
C CYS A 93 -0.71 -19.91 -1.78
N ASN A 94 -1.54 -20.81 -1.26
CA ASN A 94 -1.21 -22.23 -1.10
C ASN A 94 -1.60 -23.08 -2.30
N GLU A 95 -2.17 -22.45 -3.34
CA GLU A 95 -2.54 -23.12 -4.58
C GLU A 95 -1.31 -23.53 -5.41
N THR A 96 -1.53 -24.43 -6.37
CA THR A 96 -0.51 -24.86 -7.31
C THR A 96 -1.05 -24.83 -8.75
N GLY A 97 -0.15 -24.85 -9.72
CA GLY A 97 -0.53 -24.87 -11.13
C GLY A 97 -1.35 -23.64 -11.54
N ASP A 98 -2.37 -23.87 -12.34
CA ASP A 98 -3.22 -22.81 -12.91
C ASP A 98 -3.99 -22.02 -11.84
N ALA A 99 -4.27 -22.63 -10.69
CA ALA A 99 -4.94 -21.94 -9.58
C ALA A 99 -4.11 -20.79 -8.97
N VAL A 100 -2.79 -20.83 -9.11
CA VAL A 100 -1.92 -19.69 -8.70
C VAL A 100 -2.15 -18.49 -9.61
N GLN A 101 -2.27 -18.74 -10.91
CA GLN A 101 -2.59 -17.69 -11.89
C GLN A 101 -3.97 -17.10 -11.63
N GLU A 102 -4.97 -17.94 -11.40
CA GLU A 102 -6.32 -17.47 -11.06
C GLU A 102 -6.35 -16.62 -9.81
N PHE A 103 -5.60 -17.01 -8.76
CA PHE A 103 -5.44 -16.22 -7.54
C PHE A 103 -4.85 -14.84 -7.83
N TRP A 104 -3.78 -14.79 -8.63
CA TRP A 104 -3.16 -13.53 -9.05
C TRP A 104 -4.11 -12.66 -9.88
N GLU A 105 -4.88 -13.24 -10.78
CA GLU A 105 -5.84 -12.52 -11.61
C GLU A 105 -6.94 -11.85 -10.78
N LYS A 106 -7.39 -12.47 -9.69
CA LYS A 106 -8.37 -11.87 -8.75
C LYS A 106 -7.82 -10.58 -8.15
N MET A 107 -6.57 -10.59 -7.68
CA MET A 107 -5.90 -9.37 -7.19
C MET A 107 -5.75 -8.33 -8.30
N THR A 108 -5.39 -8.75 -9.49
CA THR A 108 -5.14 -7.85 -10.64
C THR A 108 -6.40 -7.15 -11.11
N ARG A 109 -7.56 -7.82 -11.10
CA ARG A 109 -8.84 -7.19 -11.45
C ARG A 109 -9.17 -6.03 -10.49
N ILE A 110 -8.96 -6.20 -9.20
CA ILE A 110 -9.15 -5.13 -8.22
C ILE A 110 -8.13 -4.01 -8.45
N ARG A 111 -6.87 -4.36 -8.71
CA ARG A 111 -5.79 -3.42 -9.00
C ARG A 111 -6.13 -2.48 -10.17
N LEU A 112 -6.78 -2.97 -11.21
CA LEU A 112 -7.20 -2.20 -12.38
C LEU A 112 -8.27 -1.13 -12.05
N GLU A 113 -8.98 -1.26 -10.94
CA GLU A 113 -9.94 -0.26 -10.49
C GLU A 113 -9.27 0.99 -9.89
N TYR A 114 -8.03 0.88 -9.44
CA TYR A 114 -7.27 1.94 -8.77
C TYR A 114 -6.17 2.55 -9.63
N LEU A 115 -5.42 1.72 -10.33
CA LEU A 115 -4.24 2.13 -11.08
C LEU A 115 -4.56 2.46 -12.53
N PRO A 116 -4.09 3.63 -13.03
CA PRO A 116 -4.16 3.94 -14.45
C PRO A 116 -3.15 3.11 -15.26
N MET A 117 -3.36 3.05 -16.56
CA MET A 117 -2.37 2.53 -17.49
C MET A 117 -1.60 3.70 -18.14
N PRO A 118 -0.28 3.63 -18.25
CA PRO A 118 0.61 2.58 -17.77
C PRO A 118 0.73 2.58 -16.24
N GLY A 119 0.93 1.38 -15.67
CA GLY A 119 1.05 1.19 -14.24
C GLY A 119 2.44 1.49 -13.68
N PRO A 120 2.59 1.51 -12.34
CA PRO A 120 3.87 1.70 -11.67
C PRO A 120 4.79 0.50 -11.88
N VAL A 121 6.09 0.71 -11.66
CA VAL A 121 7.02 -0.41 -11.50
C VAL A 121 6.73 -1.14 -10.20
N GLY A 122 7.10 -2.40 -10.08
CA GLY A 122 6.90 -3.13 -8.85
C GLY A 122 7.43 -4.55 -8.89
N THR A 123 7.36 -5.19 -7.74
CA THR A 123 7.70 -6.60 -7.54
C THR A 123 6.51 -7.28 -6.85
N ALA A 124 6.12 -8.43 -7.35
CA ALA A 124 5.15 -9.29 -6.72
C ALA A 124 5.82 -10.55 -6.23
N VAL A 125 5.68 -10.87 -4.95
CA VAL A 125 6.34 -12.00 -4.32
C VAL A 125 5.31 -12.86 -3.60
N ARG A 126 5.35 -14.13 -3.89
CA ARG A 126 4.63 -15.14 -3.13
C ARG A 126 5.44 -15.48 -1.87
N VAL A 127 4.82 -15.33 -0.70
CA VAL A 127 5.47 -15.52 0.60
C VAL A 127 4.81 -16.65 1.39
N ALA A 128 5.55 -17.21 2.36
CA ALA A 128 5.04 -18.30 3.19
C ALA A 128 3.96 -17.85 4.18
N GLY A 129 4.00 -16.58 4.60
CA GLY A 129 3.05 -15.98 5.52
C GLY A 129 3.31 -14.50 5.66
N LEU A 130 2.31 -13.76 6.12
CA LEU A 130 2.38 -12.37 6.50
C LEU A 130 2.41 -12.25 8.02
N MET A 131 2.18 -11.04 8.56
CA MET A 131 2.34 -10.74 9.98
C MET A 131 1.54 -11.70 10.90
N TYR A 132 0.30 -11.99 10.57
CA TYR A 132 -0.56 -12.92 11.29
C TYR A 132 -1.29 -13.85 10.34
N ASP A 133 -1.75 -14.99 10.87
CA ASP A 133 -2.58 -15.92 10.12
C ASP A 133 -3.84 -15.24 9.59
N GLY A 134 -4.22 -15.59 8.37
CA GLY A 134 -5.43 -15.06 7.72
C GLY A 134 -5.17 -13.85 6.82
N PHE A 135 -4.04 -13.15 6.94
CA PHE A 135 -3.64 -12.16 5.94
C PHE A 135 -3.15 -12.84 4.68
N LEU A 136 -3.71 -12.45 3.53
CA LEU A 136 -3.39 -13.02 2.22
C LEU A 136 -2.61 -12.09 1.32
N ILE A 137 -2.64 -10.79 1.57
CA ILE A 137 -1.97 -9.77 0.77
C ILE A 137 -1.48 -8.62 1.63
N GLU A 138 -0.29 -8.14 1.33
CA GLU A 138 0.29 -6.90 1.81
C GLU A 138 0.87 -6.14 0.63
N ALA A 139 0.69 -4.83 0.60
CA ALA A 139 1.28 -3.99 -0.44
C ALA A 139 1.81 -2.69 0.14
N GLU A 140 2.89 -2.19 -0.48
CA GLU A 140 3.55 -0.93 -0.18
C GLU A 140 3.73 -0.11 -1.44
N ALA A 141 3.76 1.22 -1.32
CA ALA A 141 3.83 2.08 -2.48
C ALA A 141 4.77 3.28 -2.27
N ILE A 142 5.28 3.79 -3.38
CA ILE A 142 5.97 5.09 -3.44
C ILE A 142 5.27 5.93 -4.50
N ALA A 143 4.93 7.16 -4.14
CA ALA A 143 4.34 8.13 -5.04
C ALA A 143 5.17 9.42 -5.10
N VAL A 144 5.08 10.12 -6.22
CA VAL A 144 5.64 11.46 -6.42
C VAL A 144 4.47 12.39 -6.69
N VAL A 145 4.15 13.24 -5.73
CA VAL A 145 2.98 14.15 -5.78
C VAL A 145 2.97 14.97 -7.07
N GLY A 146 1.87 14.91 -7.82
CA GLY A 146 1.66 15.65 -9.07
C GLY A 146 2.32 15.02 -10.31
N SER A 147 3.09 13.93 -10.16
CA SER A 147 3.78 13.30 -11.30
C SER A 147 2.82 12.63 -12.28
N GLY A 148 1.65 12.21 -11.81
CA GLY A 148 0.64 11.58 -12.65
C GLY A 148 0.02 12.51 -13.70
N GLU A 149 0.16 13.83 -13.54
CA GLU A 149 -0.32 14.82 -14.51
C GLU A 149 0.70 15.09 -15.63
N ALA A 150 1.96 14.67 -15.44
CA ALA A 150 3.09 14.95 -16.32
C ALA A 150 3.62 13.70 -17.04
N VAL A 151 2.79 12.65 -17.22
CA VAL A 151 3.22 11.40 -17.85
C VAL A 151 3.55 11.64 -19.32
N GLN A 152 4.83 11.49 -19.70
CA GLN A 152 5.24 11.41 -21.08
C GLN A 152 5.22 9.94 -21.53
N LEU A 153 4.34 9.65 -22.47
CA LEU A 153 4.30 8.34 -23.12
C LEU A 153 5.27 8.38 -24.32
N SER A 154 6.32 7.60 -24.23
CA SER A 154 7.25 7.37 -25.37
C SER A 154 6.67 6.35 -26.32
#